data_24e14f1439bc8a676bf6a3a390c5aede
#
_entry.id   24e14f1439bc8a676bf6a3a390c5aede
#
_cell.length_a   1.000
_cell.length_b   1.000
_cell.length_c   1.000
_cell.angle_alpha   90.00
_cell.angle_beta   90.00
_cell.angle_gamma   90.00
#
_symmetry.space_group_name_H-M   'P 1'
#
loop_
_entity.id
_entity.type
_entity.pdbx_description
1 polymer ?
#
loop_
_entity_poly.entity_id
_entity_poly.type
_entity_poly.pdbx_seq_one_letter_code
_entity_poly.pdbx_strand_id
1 'polypeptide(L)'
;MGEVSAPGPDLGALLGRVARGDQEAFGAVYDMVAGPVHGLVRRVLRDPAQSEEVTQEVLVEIWRGAARFRPDRGSAMAWVMTVAHRRAVDRVRSVQAGTDREHRAALLDRTPAFDEVTEQVEARLEREQVRRCLRGLTELQRHAVTLAYYRGLTYREVAELLGAPLGTVKTRLRDGLIRLRDCLGVTA
;
A
#
# COMPACT_ATOMS: atom_id res chain seq x y z
N MET A 1 36.22 7.91 -17.74
CA MET A 1 36.23 6.82 -16.73
C MET A 1 34.92 6.99 -15.96
N GLY A 2 33.86 6.30 -16.39
CA GLY A 2 32.53 6.42 -15.78
C GLY A 2 32.49 5.55 -14.51
N GLU A 3 32.25 6.18 -13.37
CA GLU A 3 31.91 5.46 -12.14
C GLU A 3 30.59 4.70 -12.37
N VAL A 4 30.69 3.39 -12.45
CA VAL A 4 29.53 2.50 -12.36
C VAL A 4 29.07 2.59 -10.92
N SER A 5 27.99 3.36 -10.70
CA SER A 5 27.32 3.42 -9.39
C SER A 5 26.96 1.99 -8.98
N ALA A 6 27.52 1.54 -7.85
CA ALA A 6 27.19 0.22 -7.31
C ALA A 6 25.67 0.12 -7.11
N PRO A 7 25.05 -1.00 -7.50
CA PRO A 7 23.63 -1.19 -7.25
C PRO A 7 23.37 -1.03 -5.73
N GLY A 8 22.41 -0.20 -5.37
CA GLY A 8 22.02 0.02 -3.98
C GLY A 8 21.69 -1.31 -3.28
N PRO A 9 21.67 -1.34 -1.94
CA PRO A 9 21.46 -2.56 -1.18
C PRO A 9 20.13 -3.22 -1.59
N ASP A 10 20.19 -4.51 -1.97
CA ASP A 10 19.00 -5.28 -2.32
C ASP A 10 18.14 -5.54 -1.07
N LEU A 11 16.95 -4.96 -1.06
CA LEU A 11 15.97 -5.10 0.04
C LEU A 11 15.63 -6.58 0.32
N GLY A 12 15.58 -7.43 -0.70
CA GLY A 12 15.31 -8.86 -0.53
C GLY A 12 16.44 -9.58 0.21
N ALA A 13 17.70 -9.29 -0.15
CA ALA A 13 18.87 -9.81 0.54
C ALA A 13 18.93 -9.32 2.00
N LEU A 14 18.62 -8.05 2.25
CA LEU A 14 18.53 -7.49 3.60
C LEU A 14 17.47 -8.16 4.45
N LEU A 15 16.27 -8.39 3.92
CA LEU A 15 15.21 -9.15 4.62
C LEU A 15 15.65 -10.57 4.97
N GLY A 16 16.43 -11.22 4.09
CA GLY A 16 17.03 -12.52 4.37
C GLY A 16 18.02 -12.49 5.54
N ARG A 17 18.79 -11.41 5.70
CA ARG A 17 19.70 -11.19 6.85
C ARG A 17 18.90 -10.91 8.13
N VAL A 18 17.89 -10.06 8.05
CA VAL A 18 16.97 -9.76 9.18
C VAL A 18 16.31 -11.04 9.69
N ALA A 19 15.87 -11.93 8.78
CA ALA A 19 15.27 -13.22 9.14
C ALA A 19 16.22 -14.12 9.96
N ARG A 20 17.53 -13.89 9.88
CA ARG A 20 18.58 -14.58 10.68
C ARG A 20 19.00 -13.80 11.94
N GLY A 21 18.29 -12.70 12.26
CA GLY A 21 18.53 -11.91 13.47
C GLY A 21 19.54 -10.78 13.32
N ASP A 22 19.91 -10.40 12.11
CA ASP A 22 20.87 -9.33 11.84
C ASP A 22 20.22 -7.96 12.06
N GLN A 23 20.63 -7.28 13.14
CA GLN A 23 20.09 -5.96 13.53
C GLN A 23 20.60 -4.84 12.62
N GLU A 24 21.84 -4.91 12.13
CA GLU A 24 22.37 -3.89 11.22
C GLU A 24 21.64 -3.92 9.88
N ALA A 25 21.33 -5.12 9.38
CA ALA A 25 20.53 -5.28 8.18
C ALA A 25 19.13 -4.67 8.35
N PHE A 26 18.56 -4.72 9.57
CA PHE A 26 17.28 -4.07 9.81
C PHE A 26 17.37 -2.54 9.77
N GLY A 27 18.46 -1.94 10.25
CA GLY A 27 18.70 -0.51 10.09
C GLY A 27 18.62 -0.08 8.62
N ALA A 28 19.31 -0.84 7.74
CA ALA A 28 19.24 -0.57 6.29
C ALA A 28 17.85 -0.81 5.70
N VAL A 29 17.11 -1.83 6.14
CA VAL A 29 15.70 -2.05 5.74
C VAL A 29 14.85 -0.86 6.18
N TYR A 30 15.00 -0.41 7.43
CA TYR A 30 14.27 0.74 7.98
C TYR A 30 14.45 1.99 7.11
N ASP A 31 15.70 2.35 6.78
CA ASP A 31 16.02 3.52 5.96
C ASP A 31 15.36 3.47 4.57
N MET A 32 15.27 2.27 3.99
CA MET A 32 14.66 2.07 2.67
C MET A 32 13.14 2.12 2.70
N VAL A 33 12.49 1.64 3.78
CA VAL A 33 11.04 1.40 3.76
C VAL A 33 10.22 2.34 4.63
N ALA A 34 10.81 3.03 5.62
CA ALA A 34 10.06 3.84 6.58
C ALA A 34 9.27 4.98 5.90
N GLY A 35 9.89 5.71 4.99
CA GLY A 35 9.23 6.77 4.23
C GLY A 35 8.06 6.26 3.36
N PRO A 36 8.27 5.30 2.46
CA PRO A 36 7.21 4.68 1.67
C PRO A 36 6.07 4.09 2.51
N VAL A 37 6.38 3.38 3.60
CA VAL A 37 5.39 2.82 4.53
C VAL A 37 4.57 3.92 5.17
N HIS A 38 5.22 4.94 5.75
CA HIS A 38 4.52 6.08 6.38
C HIS A 38 3.64 6.82 5.36
N GLY A 39 4.14 7.06 4.16
CA GLY A 39 3.38 7.69 3.08
C GLY A 39 2.13 6.90 2.69
N LEU A 40 2.19 5.56 2.63
CA LEU A 40 1.02 4.72 2.38
C LEU A 40 0.03 4.77 3.54
N VAL A 41 0.51 4.55 4.76
CA VAL A 41 -0.32 4.52 5.98
C VAL A 41 -1.05 5.85 6.15
N ARG A 42 -0.36 6.99 5.96
CA ARG A 42 -0.95 8.33 6.04
C ARG A 42 -2.06 8.57 4.99
N ARG A 43 -1.91 8.01 3.79
CA ARG A 43 -2.97 8.09 2.75
C ARG A 43 -4.22 7.31 3.13
N VAL A 44 -4.07 6.19 3.81
CA VAL A 44 -5.18 5.33 4.22
C VAL A 44 -5.87 5.88 5.47
N LEU A 45 -5.10 6.23 6.51
CA LEU A 45 -5.65 6.65 7.81
C LEU A 45 -6.07 8.12 7.83
N ARG A 46 -5.31 9.01 7.18
CA ARG A 46 -5.53 10.47 7.16
C ARG A 46 -5.49 11.13 8.52
N ASP A 47 -4.95 10.47 9.51
CA ASP A 47 -4.72 10.93 10.87
C ASP A 47 -3.22 10.82 11.15
N PRO A 48 -2.50 11.94 11.43
CA PRO A 48 -1.06 11.93 11.61
C PRO A 48 -0.63 11.05 12.79
N ALA A 49 -1.28 11.17 13.94
CA ALA A 49 -0.90 10.44 15.16
C ALA A 49 -1.09 8.93 14.98
N GLN A 50 -2.22 8.49 14.45
CA GLN A 50 -2.45 7.09 14.12
C GLN A 50 -1.51 6.59 13.04
N SER A 51 -1.11 7.45 12.08
CA SER A 51 -0.19 7.06 11.02
C SER A 51 1.19 6.76 11.55
N GLU A 52 1.69 7.55 12.50
CA GLU A 52 2.97 7.28 13.16
C GLU A 52 2.94 5.97 13.93
N GLU A 53 1.90 5.75 14.74
CA GLU A 53 1.71 4.52 15.52
C GLU A 53 1.67 3.28 14.61
N VAL A 54 0.83 3.31 13.57
CA VAL A 54 0.68 2.18 12.64
C VAL A 54 1.97 1.96 11.83
N THR A 55 2.70 3.02 11.48
CA THR A 55 3.99 2.88 10.81
C THR A 55 4.98 2.11 11.69
N GLN A 56 5.07 2.43 12.98
CA GLN A 56 5.91 1.71 13.93
C GLN A 56 5.48 0.24 14.06
N GLU A 57 4.17 -0.02 14.18
CA GLU A 57 3.64 -1.39 14.20
C GLU A 57 4.04 -2.19 12.95
N VAL A 58 3.97 -1.57 11.77
CA VAL A 58 4.36 -2.20 10.50
C VAL A 58 5.85 -2.54 10.49
N LEU A 59 6.71 -1.63 10.91
CA LEU A 59 8.15 -1.84 10.96
C LEU A 59 8.52 -2.99 11.93
N VAL A 60 7.85 -3.07 13.08
CA VAL A 60 7.99 -4.21 14.01
C VAL A 60 7.46 -5.51 13.37
N GLU A 61 6.37 -5.46 12.62
CA GLU A 61 5.83 -6.64 11.92
C GLU A 61 6.78 -7.11 10.82
N ILE A 62 7.42 -6.21 10.08
CA ILE A 62 8.46 -6.53 9.08
C ILE A 62 9.65 -7.19 9.76
N TRP A 63 10.15 -6.65 10.86
CA TRP A 63 11.23 -7.23 11.66
C TRP A 63 10.92 -8.67 12.06
N ARG A 64 9.77 -8.88 12.70
CA ARG A 64 9.36 -10.21 13.19
C ARG A 64 8.97 -11.17 12.07
N GLY A 65 8.52 -10.63 10.96
CA GLY A 65 7.97 -11.37 9.84
C GLY A 65 8.93 -11.57 8.66
N ALA A 66 10.17 -11.08 8.72
CA ALA A 66 11.13 -11.13 7.61
C ALA A 66 11.30 -12.55 7.01
N ALA A 67 11.27 -13.59 7.85
CA ALA A 67 11.33 -14.98 7.43
C ALA A 67 10.12 -15.44 6.57
N ARG A 68 9.04 -14.67 6.52
CA ARG A 68 7.85 -14.95 5.69
C ARG A 68 7.97 -14.38 4.28
N PHE A 69 8.94 -13.52 4.04
CA PHE A 69 9.19 -12.99 2.70
C PHE A 69 9.61 -14.13 1.77
N ARG A 70 9.00 -14.16 0.58
CA ARG A 70 9.24 -15.17 -0.46
C ARG A 70 9.58 -14.47 -1.78
N PRO A 71 10.84 -14.50 -2.23
CA PRO A 71 11.25 -13.85 -3.49
C PRO A 71 10.50 -14.36 -4.71
N ASP A 72 10.09 -15.63 -4.70
CA ASP A 72 9.30 -16.28 -5.76
C ASP A 72 7.86 -15.72 -5.89
N ARG A 73 7.39 -14.96 -4.91
CA ARG A 73 6.03 -14.39 -4.88
C ARG A 73 5.97 -12.89 -5.18
N GLY A 74 7.10 -12.28 -5.48
CA GLY A 74 7.17 -10.86 -5.82
C GLY A 74 8.31 -10.12 -5.14
N SER A 75 8.42 -8.81 -5.43
CA SER A 75 9.50 -7.99 -4.89
C SER A 75 9.36 -7.77 -3.37
N ALA A 76 10.50 -7.55 -2.71
CA ALA A 76 10.55 -7.26 -1.28
C ALA A 76 9.73 -6.00 -0.91
N MET A 77 9.80 -4.95 -1.76
CA MET A 77 9.03 -3.74 -1.54
C MET A 77 7.53 -4.01 -1.66
N ALA A 78 7.07 -4.81 -2.62
CA ALA A 78 5.66 -5.17 -2.75
C ALA A 78 5.15 -5.94 -1.52
N TRP A 79 5.98 -6.83 -0.96
CA TRP A 79 5.65 -7.53 0.29
C TRP A 79 5.53 -6.57 1.47
N VAL A 80 6.49 -5.66 1.65
CA VAL A 80 6.47 -4.61 2.68
C VAL A 80 5.20 -3.76 2.56
N MET A 81 4.90 -3.28 1.35
CA MET A 81 3.72 -2.43 1.11
C MET A 81 2.39 -3.19 1.34
N THR A 82 2.37 -4.50 1.10
CA THR A 82 1.21 -5.36 1.42
C THR A 82 1.00 -5.45 2.92
N VAL A 83 2.07 -5.61 3.71
CA VAL A 83 2.01 -5.61 5.19
C VAL A 83 1.48 -4.27 5.69
N ALA A 84 2.04 -3.17 5.19
CA ALA A 84 1.65 -1.81 5.56
C ALA A 84 0.17 -1.52 5.24
N HIS A 85 -0.26 -1.86 4.03
CA HIS A 85 -1.65 -1.66 3.60
C HIS A 85 -2.64 -2.45 4.47
N ARG A 86 -2.35 -3.74 4.70
CA ARG A 86 -3.19 -4.58 5.55
C ARG A 86 -3.34 -3.98 6.94
N ARG A 87 -2.24 -3.56 7.56
CA ARG A 87 -2.25 -2.98 8.91
C ARG A 87 -3.04 -1.66 8.96
N ALA A 88 -2.87 -0.79 7.97
CA ALA A 88 -3.61 0.46 7.87
C ALA A 88 -5.13 0.22 7.70
N VAL A 89 -5.52 -0.74 6.86
CA VAL A 89 -6.93 -1.12 6.67
C VAL A 89 -7.52 -1.72 7.94
N ASP A 90 -6.78 -2.58 8.65
CA ASP A 90 -7.23 -3.15 9.92
C ASP A 90 -7.47 -2.06 10.98
N ARG A 91 -6.60 -1.02 11.02
CA ARG A 91 -6.78 0.14 11.90
C ARG A 91 -8.04 0.93 11.52
N VAL A 92 -8.28 1.22 10.22
CA VAL A 92 -9.51 1.88 9.77
C VAL A 92 -10.75 1.11 10.23
N ARG A 93 -10.76 -0.21 10.05
CA ARG A 93 -11.88 -1.07 10.48
C ARG A 93 -12.07 -1.07 11.99
N SER A 94 -10.98 -1.11 12.75
CA SER A 94 -11.04 -1.06 14.22
C SER A 94 -11.65 0.26 14.72
N VAL A 95 -11.24 1.39 14.13
CA VAL A 95 -11.78 2.72 14.47
C VAL A 95 -13.25 2.82 14.07
N GLN A 96 -13.61 2.33 12.88
CA GLN A 96 -15.00 2.32 12.40
C GLN A 96 -15.91 1.45 13.27
N ALA A 97 -15.46 0.27 13.70
CA ALA A 97 -16.22 -0.57 14.60
C ALA A 97 -16.51 0.10 15.97
N GLY A 98 -15.64 1.03 16.39
CA GLY A 98 -15.86 1.88 17.58
C GLY A 98 -16.86 3.02 17.35
N THR A 99 -16.98 3.52 16.12
CA THR A 99 -17.80 4.68 15.76
C THR A 99 -19.11 4.33 15.04
N ASP A 100 -19.33 3.08 14.69
CA ASP A 100 -20.50 2.61 13.87
C ASP A 100 -21.89 2.81 14.52
N ARG A 101 -21.93 3.41 15.71
CA ARG A 101 -23.20 3.89 16.30
C ARG A 101 -23.59 5.31 15.89
N GLU A 102 -22.70 6.14 15.36
CA GLU A 102 -22.97 7.56 15.14
C GLU A 102 -22.77 8.11 13.70
N HIS A 103 -22.07 7.44 12.76
CA HIS A 103 -21.62 8.12 11.54
C HIS A 103 -21.80 7.38 10.19
N ARG A 104 -22.94 6.77 9.95
CA ARG A 104 -23.28 6.26 8.59
C ARG A 104 -23.47 7.35 7.52
N ALA A 105 -23.63 8.60 7.93
CA ALA A 105 -24.00 9.70 7.02
C ALA A 105 -22.83 10.52 6.46
N ALA A 106 -21.64 10.48 7.06
CA ALA A 106 -20.54 11.41 6.73
C ALA A 106 -19.50 10.88 5.72
N LEU A 107 -19.63 9.65 5.23
CA LEU A 107 -18.60 8.99 4.40
C LEU A 107 -18.68 9.27 2.89
N LEU A 108 -19.69 10.03 2.43
CA LEU A 108 -19.97 10.19 1.00
C LEU A 108 -19.25 11.38 0.33
N ASP A 109 -18.59 12.27 1.06
CA ASP A 109 -18.19 13.57 0.49
C ASP A 109 -16.73 13.99 0.74
N ARG A 110 -15.73 13.14 0.46
CA ARG A 110 -14.34 13.62 0.40
C ARG A 110 -13.49 12.90 -0.63
N THR A 111 -13.34 13.54 -1.78
CA THR A 111 -12.23 13.30 -2.72
C THR A 111 -10.89 13.62 -2.01
N PRO A 112 -9.88 12.74 -2.06
CA PRO A 112 -8.60 13.02 -1.42
C PRO A 112 -7.89 14.19 -2.08
N ALA A 113 -7.65 15.26 -1.34
CA ALA A 113 -6.66 16.25 -1.71
C ALA A 113 -5.26 15.61 -1.57
N PHE A 114 -4.44 15.78 -2.58
CA PHE A 114 -3.10 15.25 -2.66
C PHE A 114 -2.14 16.27 -2.06
N ASP A 115 -1.61 16.01 -0.86
CA ASP A 115 -0.59 16.83 -0.23
C ASP A 115 0.82 16.37 -0.65
N GLU A 116 1.58 17.28 -1.23
CA GLU A 116 2.97 17.08 -1.64
C GLU A 116 3.90 17.20 -0.42
N VAL A 117 4.59 16.12 -0.10
CA VAL A 117 5.79 16.17 0.73
C VAL A 117 6.98 15.84 -0.15
N THR A 118 8.02 16.64 -0.04
CA THR A 118 9.27 16.63 -0.79
C THR A 118 9.87 15.23 -0.91
N GLU A 119 9.89 14.66 -2.10
CA GLU A 119 10.46 13.34 -2.38
C GLU A 119 11.41 13.37 -3.57
N GLN A 120 12.44 12.51 -3.48
CA GLN A 120 13.48 12.35 -4.50
C GLN A 120 12.87 12.06 -5.90
N VAL A 121 13.56 12.47 -6.95
CA VAL A 121 13.09 12.48 -8.36
C VAL A 121 12.60 11.10 -8.83
N GLU A 122 13.22 10.01 -8.38
CA GLU A 122 12.80 8.62 -8.72
C GLU A 122 11.41 8.26 -8.19
N ALA A 123 11.13 8.61 -6.94
CA ALA A 123 9.81 8.39 -6.34
C ALA A 123 8.71 9.22 -7.03
N ARG A 124 9.07 10.35 -7.65
CA ARG A 124 8.15 11.18 -8.42
C ARG A 124 7.78 10.53 -9.76
N LEU A 125 8.75 9.93 -10.45
CA LEU A 125 8.53 9.21 -11.71
C LEU A 125 7.66 7.95 -11.50
N GLU A 126 7.93 7.16 -10.47
CA GLU A 126 7.11 5.99 -10.11
C GLU A 126 5.67 6.37 -9.78
N ARG A 127 5.46 7.46 -9.04
CA ARG A 127 4.11 7.98 -8.75
C ARG A 127 3.37 8.41 -9.99
N GLU A 128 4.03 9.06 -10.92
CA GLU A 128 3.43 9.51 -12.17
C GLU A 128 3.06 8.33 -13.05
N GLN A 129 3.87 7.28 -13.05
CA GLN A 129 3.57 6.03 -13.71
C GLN A 129 2.33 5.35 -13.11
N VAL A 130 2.26 5.24 -11.78
CA VAL A 130 1.07 4.69 -11.08
C VAL A 130 -0.18 5.51 -11.38
N ARG A 131 -0.08 6.86 -11.33
CA ARG A 131 -1.21 7.74 -11.68
C ARG A 131 -1.66 7.55 -13.12
N ARG A 132 -0.73 7.40 -14.06
CA ARG A 132 -1.04 7.13 -15.47
C ARG A 132 -1.75 5.80 -15.63
N CYS A 133 -1.28 4.75 -14.96
CA CYS A 133 -1.89 3.43 -14.99
C CYS A 133 -3.30 3.43 -14.38
N LEU A 134 -3.51 4.16 -13.28
CA LEU A 134 -4.83 4.35 -12.69
C LEU A 134 -5.80 5.09 -13.63
N ARG A 135 -5.32 6.09 -14.39
CA ARG A 135 -6.13 6.76 -15.43
C ARG A 135 -6.51 5.84 -16.59
N GLY A 136 -5.71 4.81 -16.86
CA GLY A 136 -6.01 3.78 -17.88
C GLY A 136 -7.11 2.79 -17.48
N LEU A 137 -7.54 2.79 -16.23
CA LEU A 137 -8.68 2.00 -15.77
C LEU A 137 -10.00 2.63 -16.22
N THR A 138 -11.02 1.79 -16.45
CA THR A 138 -12.38 2.31 -16.57
C THR A 138 -12.80 2.98 -15.25
N GLU A 139 -13.74 3.91 -15.32
CA GLU A 139 -14.22 4.60 -14.12
C GLU A 139 -14.72 3.63 -13.04
N LEU A 140 -15.46 2.59 -13.44
CA LEU A 140 -15.99 1.58 -12.54
C LEU A 140 -14.88 0.72 -11.91
N GLN A 141 -13.82 0.40 -12.66
CA GLN A 141 -12.65 -0.30 -12.12
C GLN A 141 -11.88 0.59 -11.14
N ARG A 142 -11.64 1.83 -11.52
CA ARG A 142 -10.95 2.81 -10.67
C ARG A 142 -11.69 3.05 -9.37
N HIS A 143 -13.02 3.24 -9.40
CA HIS A 143 -13.85 3.36 -8.19
C HIS A 143 -13.74 2.12 -7.31
N ALA A 144 -13.91 0.92 -7.86
CA ALA A 144 -13.82 -0.32 -7.09
C ALA A 144 -12.44 -0.48 -6.44
N VAL A 145 -11.35 -0.23 -7.18
CA VAL A 145 -9.97 -0.31 -6.65
C VAL A 145 -9.74 0.75 -5.56
N THR A 146 -10.21 2.00 -5.78
CA THR A 146 -10.05 3.07 -4.79
C THR A 146 -10.78 2.76 -3.49
N LEU A 147 -12.01 2.29 -3.56
CA LEU A 147 -12.81 1.94 -2.39
C LEU A 147 -12.20 0.76 -1.62
N ALA A 148 -11.83 -0.31 -2.32
CA ALA A 148 -11.27 -1.48 -1.68
C ALA A 148 -9.86 -1.23 -1.12
N TYR A 149 -8.98 -0.56 -1.88
CA TYR A 149 -7.59 -0.39 -1.54
C TYR A 149 -7.34 0.82 -0.62
N TYR A 150 -7.85 2.01 -0.96
CA TYR A 150 -7.57 3.23 -0.19
C TYR A 150 -8.58 3.51 0.93
N ARG A 151 -9.83 3.01 0.81
CA ARG A 151 -10.84 3.15 1.86
C ARG A 151 -10.95 1.91 2.75
N GLY A 152 -10.26 0.82 2.40
CA GLY A 152 -10.25 -0.42 3.17
C GLY A 152 -11.59 -1.16 3.20
N LEU A 153 -12.51 -0.85 2.28
CA LEU A 153 -13.82 -1.50 2.24
C LEU A 153 -13.69 -2.96 1.78
N THR A 154 -14.47 -3.82 2.38
CA THR A 154 -14.65 -5.20 1.89
C THR A 154 -15.36 -5.20 0.54
N TYR A 155 -15.22 -6.25 -0.24
CA TYR A 155 -15.92 -6.38 -1.53
C TYR A 155 -17.43 -6.30 -1.40
N ARG A 156 -17.98 -6.70 -0.24
CA ARG A 156 -19.41 -6.58 0.05
C ARG A 156 -19.81 -5.12 0.27
N GLU A 157 -19.07 -4.38 1.08
CA GLU A 157 -19.29 -2.94 1.32
C GLU A 157 -19.14 -2.12 0.02
N VAL A 158 -18.15 -2.46 -0.82
CA VAL A 158 -18.00 -1.86 -2.15
C VAL A 158 -19.22 -2.17 -3.03
N ALA A 159 -19.74 -3.40 -2.97
CA ALA A 159 -20.93 -3.79 -3.74
C ALA A 159 -22.19 -3.03 -3.29
N GLU A 160 -22.37 -2.89 -1.98
CA GLU A 160 -23.47 -2.10 -1.40
C GLU A 160 -23.36 -0.63 -1.78
N LEU A 161 -22.16 -0.02 -1.65
CA LEU A 161 -21.93 1.39 -1.95
C LEU A 161 -22.10 1.72 -3.44
N LEU A 162 -21.67 0.82 -4.32
CA LEU A 162 -21.78 0.99 -5.78
C LEU A 162 -23.12 0.50 -6.35
N GLY A 163 -24.02 -0.02 -5.54
CA GLY A 163 -25.28 -0.63 -5.99
C GLY A 163 -25.09 -1.74 -7.02
N ALA A 164 -24.00 -2.52 -6.90
CA ALA A 164 -23.61 -3.53 -7.89
C ALA A 164 -23.55 -4.94 -7.26
N PRO A 165 -23.86 -6.01 -8.02
CA PRO A 165 -23.71 -7.37 -7.52
C PRO A 165 -22.27 -7.66 -7.07
N LEU A 166 -22.11 -8.41 -5.97
CA LEU A 166 -20.79 -8.78 -5.42
C LEU A 166 -19.88 -9.45 -6.47
N GLY A 167 -20.43 -10.31 -7.32
CA GLY A 167 -19.69 -10.96 -8.41
C GLY A 167 -19.12 -9.93 -9.40
N THR A 168 -19.89 -8.91 -9.75
CA THR A 168 -19.47 -7.82 -10.62
C THR A 168 -18.32 -7.01 -10.00
N VAL A 169 -18.41 -6.71 -8.70
CA VAL A 169 -17.32 -6.00 -7.99
C VAL A 169 -16.04 -6.82 -7.97
N LYS A 170 -16.13 -8.13 -7.67
CA LYS A 170 -14.96 -9.03 -7.72
C LYS A 170 -14.30 -9.04 -9.10
N THR A 171 -15.08 -9.12 -10.17
CA THR A 171 -14.59 -9.08 -11.55
C THR A 171 -13.93 -7.74 -11.87
N ARG A 172 -14.58 -6.62 -11.55
CA ARG A 172 -14.02 -5.27 -11.76
C ARG A 172 -12.69 -5.07 -11.04
N LEU A 173 -12.60 -5.51 -9.79
CA LEU A 173 -11.37 -5.44 -9.00
C LEU A 173 -10.27 -6.30 -9.61
N ARG A 174 -10.57 -7.56 -9.95
CA ARG A 174 -9.61 -8.45 -10.58
C ARG A 174 -9.07 -7.88 -11.89
N ASP A 175 -9.96 -7.46 -12.78
CA ASP A 175 -9.57 -6.96 -14.09
C ASP A 175 -8.85 -5.60 -13.99
N GLY A 176 -9.25 -4.75 -13.03
CA GLY A 176 -8.55 -3.51 -12.71
C GLY A 176 -7.13 -3.75 -12.21
N LEU A 177 -6.94 -4.70 -11.30
CA LEU A 177 -5.61 -5.06 -10.76
C LEU A 177 -4.72 -5.71 -11.85
N ILE A 178 -5.27 -6.55 -12.73
CA ILE A 178 -4.54 -7.11 -13.86
C ILE A 178 -4.03 -5.99 -14.78
N ARG A 179 -4.90 -5.04 -15.17
CA ARG A 179 -4.51 -3.91 -16.00
C ARG A 179 -3.46 -3.01 -15.33
N LEU A 180 -3.57 -2.79 -14.03
CA LEU A 180 -2.56 -2.04 -13.28
C LEU A 180 -1.22 -2.76 -13.28
N ARG A 181 -1.20 -4.06 -13.01
CA ARG A 181 0.00 -4.89 -13.04
C ARG A 181 0.67 -4.81 -14.41
N ASP A 182 -0.10 -5.01 -15.48
CA ASP A 182 0.42 -5.03 -16.86
C ASP A 182 0.95 -3.64 -17.27
N CYS A 183 0.25 -2.56 -16.87
CA CYS A 183 0.70 -1.19 -17.12
C CYS A 183 1.98 -0.82 -16.34
N LEU A 184 2.13 -1.34 -15.12
CA LEU A 184 3.30 -1.09 -14.26
C LEU A 184 4.50 -1.97 -14.61
N GLY A 185 4.33 -2.93 -15.53
CA GLY A 185 5.40 -3.86 -15.92
C GLY A 185 5.81 -4.82 -14.79
N VAL A 186 4.95 -5.05 -13.81
CA VAL A 186 5.23 -5.99 -12.71
C VAL A 186 4.98 -7.40 -13.22
N THR A 187 6.07 -8.09 -13.60
CA THR A 187 6.04 -9.53 -13.88
C THR A 187 5.83 -10.31 -12.57
N ALA A 188 4.94 -11.30 -12.62
CA ALA A 188 4.68 -12.21 -11.50
C ALA A 188 5.83 -13.21 -11.34
#